data_812301c65ff8459fdb4d87af8c451a9e
#
_entry.id   812301c65ff8459fdb4d87af8c451a9e
#
_cell.length_a   1.000
_cell.length_b   1.000
_cell.length_c   1.000
_cell.angle_alpha   90.00
_cell.angle_beta   90.00
_cell.angle_gamma   90.00
#
_symmetry.space_group_name_H-M   'P 1'
#
loop_
_entity.id
_entity.type
_entity.pdbx_description
1 polymer ?
#
loop_
_entity_poly.entity_id
_entity_poly.type
_entity_poly.pdbx_seq_one_letter_code
_entity_poly.pdbx_strand_id
1 'polypeptide(L)'
;STIPTNLPEYKIIIPTQTDKDKSISDSAKFYLVTCAPGAAVYERFGHSGIRVHDSVKGIDEVFHWGLFSFDTPNFIGRFIAGNTDYEMGVYTTKFFMLQYIERGSSVYAQELDLTTEQKHELYTKLWNNYRPENRKYRYNFIFDNCATRPYQLIISTYNYKISTNTQQEQITYRDIINKYVPIGLPL
;
A
#
# COMPACT_ATOMS: atom_id res chain seq x y z
N SER A 1 -5.60 -10.87 28.50
CA SER A 1 -4.82 -11.73 27.60
C SER A 1 -3.59 -10.96 27.16
N THR A 2 -2.44 -11.39 27.65
CA THR A 2 -1.12 -10.82 27.37
C THR A 2 -0.73 -11.10 25.92
N ILE A 3 -0.41 -10.07 25.19
CA ILE A 3 0.19 -10.14 23.86
C ILE A 3 1.55 -10.85 24.02
N PRO A 4 1.88 -11.87 23.21
CA PRO A 4 3.18 -12.53 23.29
C PRO A 4 4.27 -11.54 22.91
N THR A 5 5.20 -11.27 23.83
CA THR A 5 6.32 -10.35 23.67
C THR A 5 7.53 -10.94 22.89
N ASN A 6 7.35 -12.13 22.31
CA ASN A 6 8.37 -12.79 21.48
C ASN A 6 7.89 -12.94 20.04
N LEU A 7 7.66 -11.81 19.35
CA LEU A 7 7.69 -11.81 17.91
C LEU A 7 9.17 -11.94 17.50
N PRO A 8 9.54 -12.90 16.62
CA PRO A 8 10.88 -12.96 16.09
C PRO A 8 11.22 -11.60 15.51
N GLU A 9 12.44 -11.10 15.75
CA GLU A 9 12.98 -9.87 15.12
C GLU A 9 12.85 -10.04 13.59
N TYR A 10 11.73 -9.61 13.05
CA TYR A 10 11.56 -9.51 11.61
C TYR A 10 12.39 -8.32 11.16
N LYS A 11 13.64 -8.61 10.81
CA LYS A 11 14.46 -7.66 10.09
C LYS A 11 13.67 -7.21 8.88
N ILE A 12 13.17 -5.98 8.92
CA ILE A 12 12.84 -5.24 7.71
C ILE A 12 14.13 -5.31 6.90
N ILE A 13 14.15 -6.14 5.87
CA ILE A 13 15.24 -6.14 4.90
C ILE A 13 15.02 -4.85 4.13
N ILE A 14 15.57 -3.76 4.68
CA ILE A 14 15.82 -2.56 3.89
C ILE A 14 16.88 -3.04 2.90
N PRO A 15 16.57 -3.20 1.62
CA PRO A 15 17.61 -3.53 0.65
C PRO A 15 18.60 -2.37 0.70
N THR A 16 19.78 -2.60 1.30
CA THR A 16 20.94 -1.71 1.18
C THR A 16 21.55 -1.90 -0.21
N GLN A 17 20.73 -1.89 -1.25
CA GLN A 17 21.19 -1.86 -2.60
C GLN A 17 21.51 -0.42 -2.97
N THR A 18 22.78 -0.18 -3.24
CA THR A 18 23.24 1.01 -3.97
C THR A 18 22.43 1.15 -5.24
N ASP A 19 22.04 2.36 -5.61
CA ASP A 19 21.10 2.70 -6.70
C ASP A 19 21.44 2.13 -8.10
N LYS A 20 22.57 1.42 -8.25
CA LYS A 20 23.03 0.88 -9.54
C LYS A 20 22.45 -0.46 -9.97
N ASP A 21 21.87 -1.25 -9.03
CA ASP A 21 21.41 -2.61 -9.34
C ASP A 21 19.89 -2.80 -9.31
N LYS A 22 19.12 -1.72 -9.24
CA LYS A 22 17.65 -1.78 -9.21
C LYS A 22 17.10 -1.92 -10.63
N SER A 23 17.35 -3.07 -11.25
CA SER A 23 16.82 -3.41 -12.58
C SER A 23 16.06 -4.71 -12.54
N ILE A 24 15.01 -4.79 -13.32
CA ILE A 24 14.23 -6.01 -13.56
C ILE A 24 14.56 -6.59 -14.93
N SER A 25 14.20 -7.85 -15.14
CA SER A 25 14.20 -8.47 -16.47
C SER A 25 12.90 -8.15 -17.21
N ASP A 26 12.86 -8.35 -18.51
CA ASP A 26 11.67 -8.18 -19.35
C ASP A 26 10.55 -9.16 -19.00
N SER A 27 10.90 -10.31 -18.38
CA SER A 27 9.95 -11.32 -17.92
C SER A 27 9.32 -11.00 -16.54
N ALA A 28 9.71 -9.90 -15.90
CA ALA A 28 9.13 -9.49 -14.64
C ALA A 28 7.60 -9.32 -14.76
N LYS A 29 6.90 -9.69 -13.69
CA LYS A 29 5.44 -9.57 -13.57
C LYS A 29 5.07 -8.63 -12.45
N PHE A 30 4.06 -7.82 -12.70
CA PHE A 30 3.53 -6.86 -11.75
C PHE A 30 2.09 -7.21 -11.39
N TYR A 31 1.76 -7.07 -10.11
CA TYR A 31 0.42 -7.35 -9.62
C TYR A 31 -0.07 -6.21 -8.74
N LEU A 32 -1.32 -5.79 -8.95
CA LEU A 32 -2.05 -5.05 -7.93
C LEU A 32 -2.47 -6.04 -6.85
N VAL A 33 -1.99 -5.83 -5.63
CA VAL A 33 -2.35 -6.62 -4.46
C VAL A 33 -3.40 -5.86 -3.66
N THR A 34 -4.51 -6.52 -3.33
CA THR A 34 -5.59 -5.96 -2.52
C THR A 34 -5.85 -6.87 -1.35
N CYS A 35 -5.77 -6.31 -0.15
CA CYS A 35 -6.01 -7.02 1.11
C CYS A 35 -7.40 -6.67 1.62
N ALA A 36 -8.16 -7.69 2.03
CA ALA A 36 -9.48 -7.51 2.60
C ALA A 36 -9.42 -6.71 3.90
N PRO A 37 -10.52 -6.00 4.26
CA PRO A 37 -10.64 -5.30 5.53
C PRO A 37 -10.37 -6.23 6.73
N GLY A 38 -9.78 -5.67 7.78
CA GLY A 38 -9.55 -6.33 9.06
C GLY A 38 -10.49 -5.83 10.16
N ALA A 39 -10.27 -6.33 11.38
CA ALA A 39 -11.11 -5.99 12.53
C ALA A 39 -10.75 -4.63 13.17
N ALA A 40 -9.49 -4.20 13.10
CA ALA A 40 -9.05 -2.94 13.66
C ALA A 40 -9.55 -1.75 12.84
N VAL A 41 -9.76 -0.60 13.49
CA VAL A 41 -10.30 0.62 12.85
C VAL A 41 -9.50 1.04 11.62
N TYR A 42 -8.18 1.02 11.70
CA TYR A 42 -7.28 1.37 10.59
C TYR A 42 -7.19 0.29 9.49
N GLU A 43 -7.69 -0.94 9.76
CA GLU A 43 -7.74 -2.06 8.80
C GLU A 43 -9.07 -2.13 8.05
N ARG A 44 -10.10 -1.41 8.51
CA ARG A 44 -11.48 -1.51 7.99
C ARG A 44 -11.63 -1.14 6.52
N PHE A 45 -10.68 -0.40 5.99
CA PHE A 45 -10.72 0.06 4.60
C PHE A 45 -9.91 -0.84 3.64
N GLY A 46 -9.36 -1.95 4.17
CA GLY A 46 -8.46 -2.80 3.42
C GLY A 46 -7.10 -2.13 3.19
N HIS A 47 -6.31 -2.75 2.33
CA HIS A 47 -4.98 -2.24 1.98
C HIS A 47 -4.62 -2.62 0.55
N SER A 48 -3.80 -1.81 -0.10
CA SER A 48 -3.33 -2.11 -1.46
C SER A 48 -1.83 -1.91 -1.58
N GLY A 49 -1.23 -2.67 -2.50
CA GLY A 49 0.18 -2.59 -2.83
C GLY A 49 0.45 -3.04 -4.25
N ILE A 50 1.68 -2.88 -4.68
CA ILE A 50 2.16 -3.39 -5.97
C ILE A 50 3.22 -4.44 -5.71
N ARG A 51 2.95 -5.69 -6.13
CA ARG A 51 3.92 -6.77 -6.08
C ARG A 51 4.71 -6.80 -7.39
N VAL A 52 6.03 -6.92 -7.27
CA VAL A 52 6.96 -7.17 -8.38
C VAL A 52 7.56 -8.54 -8.19
N HIS A 53 7.39 -9.40 -9.19
CA HIS A 53 7.96 -10.75 -9.22
C HIS A 53 8.82 -10.92 -10.46
N ASP A 54 10.11 -11.18 -10.25
CA ASP A 54 11.08 -11.44 -11.31
C ASP A 54 11.92 -12.67 -10.93
N SER A 55 11.60 -13.80 -11.51
CA SER A 55 12.31 -15.07 -11.26
C SER A 55 13.75 -15.07 -11.77
N VAL A 56 14.06 -14.25 -12.80
CA VAL A 56 15.42 -14.16 -13.37
C VAL A 56 16.34 -13.39 -12.43
N LYS A 57 15.84 -12.34 -11.80
CA LYS A 57 16.60 -11.52 -10.85
C LYS A 57 16.42 -11.94 -9.39
N GLY A 58 15.56 -12.92 -9.11
CA GLY A 58 15.25 -13.34 -7.73
C GLY A 58 14.49 -12.31 -6.92
N ILE A 59 13.72 -11.43 -7.58
CA ILE A 59 12.92 -10.38 -6.93
C ILE A 59 11.51 -10.92 -6.69
N ASP A 60 11.01 -10.80 -5.46
CA ASP A 60 9.62 -11.03 -5.11
C ASP A 60 9.23 -10.11 -3.93
N GLU A 61 8.84 -8.90 -4.26
CA GLU A 61 8.68 -7.78 -3.33
C GLU A 61 7.31 -7.13 -3.49
N VAL A 62 6.78 -6.61 -2.37
CA VAL A 62 5.54 -5.81 -2.34
C VAL A 62 5.88 -4.41 -1.88
N PHE A 63 5.54 -3.44 -2.73
CA PHE A 63 5.59 -2.02 -2.45
C PHE A 63 4.22 -1.57 -1.93
N HIS A 64 4.16 -0.98 -0.74
CA HIS A 64 2.91 -0.56 -0.15
C HIS A 64 3.04 0.74 0.64
N TRP A 65 1.93 1.46 0.82
CA TRP A 65 1.90 2.80 1.43
C TRP A 65 1.14 2.79 2.76
N GLY A 66 1.45 1.84 3.63
CA GLY A 66 0.69 1.62 4.86
C GLY A 66 1.53 1.60 6.13
N LEU A 67 2.81 2.00 6.09
CA LEU A 67 3.61 2.08 7.29
C LEU A 67 3.27 3.34 8.08
N PHE A 68 3.08 3.20 9.38
CA PHE A 68 2.85 4.30 10.32
C PHE A 68 3.35 3.91 11.72
N SER A 69 3.59 4.89 12.55
CA SER A 69 4.00 4.66 13.95
C SER A 69 2.82 4.83 14.89
N PHE A 70 2.59 3.82 15.74
CA PHE A 70 1.63 3.90 16.84
C PHE A 70 2.13 4.73 18.02
N ASP A 71 3.43 5.03 18.10
CA ASP A 71 4.04 5.80 19.18
C ASP A 71 3.59 7.28 19.21
N THR A 72 2.81 7.68 18.22
CA THR A 72 2.27 9.03 18.17
C THR A 72 1.11 9.17 19.16
N PRO A 73 1.16 10.10 20.12
CA PRO A 73 0.07 10.33 21.04
C PRO A 73 -1.26 10.60 20.31
N ASN A 74 -2.36 10.05 20.84
CA ASN A 74 -3.69 10.17 20.25
C ASN A 74 -3.78 9.75 18.77
N PHE A 75 -3.13 8.63 18.42
CA PHE A 75 -3.06 8.13 17.04
C PHE A 75 -4.45 8.06 16.36
N ILE A 76 -5.45 7.47 17.02
CA ILE A 76 -6.80 7.29 16.44
C ILE A 76 -7.45 8.64 16.12
N GLY A 77 -7.40 9.60 17.04
CA GLY A 77 -7.94 10.93 16.80
C GLY A 77 -7.23 11.66 15.65
N ARG A 78 -5.92 11.55 15.58
CA ARG A 78 -5.11 12.12 14.49
C ARG A 78 -5.37 11.43 13.15
N PHE A 79 -5.56 10.12 13.16
CA PHE A 79 -5.90 9.33 11.96
C PHE A 79 -7.24 9.80 11.38
N ILE A 80 -8.29 9.92 12.20
CA ILE A 80 -9.61 10.40 11.78
C ILE A 80 -9.55 11.84 11.28
N ALA A 81 -8.73 12.67 11.93
CA ALA A 81 -8.53 14.08 11.55
C ALA A 81 -7.62 14.27 10.31
N GLY A 82 -7.09 13.19 9.72
CA GLY A 82 -6.15 13.26 8.58
C GLY A 82 -4.78 13.87 8.94
N ASN A 83 -4.37 13.77 10.21
CA ASN A 83 -3.14 14.36 10.74
C ASN A 83 -2.07 13.31 11.06
N THR A 84 -2.08 12.18 10.37
CA THR A 84 -1.12 11.10 10.57
C THR A 84 -0.19 11.01 9.37
N ASP A 85 1.11 10.94 9.62
CA ASP A 85 2.11 10.69 8.59
C ASP A 85 2.25 9.19 8.36
N TYR A 86 2.22 8.81 7.10
CA TYR A 86 2.42 7.46 6.62
C TYR A 86 3.69 7.38 5.80
N GLU A 87 4.17 6.17 5.64
CA GLU A 87 5.39 5.89 4.90
C GLU A 87 5.20 4.70 3.96
N MET A 88 5.81 4.80 2.79
CA MET A 88 5.92 3.68 1.86
C MET A 88 6.92 2.66 2.41
N GLY A 89 6.56 1.37 2.33
CA GLY A 89 7.41 0.25 2.67
C GLY A 89 7.62 -0.70 1.49
N VAL A 90 8.71 -1.46 1.58
CA VAL A 90 8.99 -2.56 0.66
C VAL A 90 9.25 -3.81 1.50
N TYR A 91 8.44 -4.84 1.28
CA TYR A 91 8.56 -6.12 1.97
C TYR A 91 8.74 -7.25 0.97
N THR A 92 9.44 -8.32 1.39
CA THR A 92 9.34 -9.55 0.62
C THR A 92 7.88 -10.01 0.59
N THR A 93 7.45 -10.58 -0.53
CA THR A 93 6.05 -11.06 -0.66
C THR A 93 5.70 -12.05 0.45
N LYS A 94 6.62 -12.94 0.81
CA LYS A 94 6.42 -13.89 1.90
C LYS A 94 6.11 -13.20 3.23
N PHE A 95 6.87 -12.17 3.59
CA PHE A 95 6.66 -11.44 4.84
C PHE A 95 5.34 -10.64 4.80
N PHE A 96 5.06 -9.97 3.68
CA PHE A 96 3.80 -9.27 3.48
C PHE A 96 2.59 -10.19 3.65
N MET A 97 2.61 -11.35 3.00
CA MET A 97 1.50 -12.31 3.05
C MET A 97 1.28 -12.90 4.44
N LEU A 98 2.36 -13.20 5.18
CA LEU A 98 2.25 -13.76 6.53
C LEU A 98 1.43 -12.86 7.46
N GLN A 99 1.57 -11.55 7.38
CA GLN A 99 0.82 -10.60 8.22
C GLN A 99 -0.70 -10.72 8.03
N TYR A 100 -1.15 -11.02 6.80
CA TYR A 100 -2.57 -11.16 6.47
C TYR A 100 -3.08 -12.57 6.78
N ILE A 101 -2.28 -13.60 6.57
CA ILE A 101 -2.60 -14.98 6.93
C ILE A 101 -2.83 -15.09 8.43
N GLU A 102 -1.96 -14.52 9.25
CA GLU A 102 -2.09 -14.51 10.72
C GLU A 102 -3.37 -13.81 11.21
N ARG A 103 -3.86 -12.83 10.44
CA ARG A 103 -5.12 -12.12 10.72
C ARG A 103 -6.36 -12.81 10.14
N GLY A 104 -6.19 -13.89 9.36
CA GLY A 104 -7.29 -14.53 8.63
C GLY A 104 -7.88 -13.65 7.52
N SER A 105 -7.13 -12.65 7.04
CA SER A 105 -7.57 -11.74 5.97
C SER A 105 -7.23 -12.28 4.59
N SER A 106 -8.15 -12.12 3.64
CA SER A 106 -7.92 -12.51 2.25
C SER A 106 -7.02 -11.51 1.54
N VAL A 107 -6.14 -12.02 0.67
CA VAL A 107 -5.29 -11.22 -0.21
C VAL A 107 -5.54 -11.64 -1.65
N TYR A 108 -5.83 -10.67 -2.49
CA TYR A 108 -6.07 -10.85 -3.93
C TYR A 108 -4.91 -10.22 -4.70
N ALA A 109 -4.48 -10.89 -5.77
CA ALA A 109 -3.46 -10.37 -6.67
C ALA A 109 -3.98 -10.40 -8.10
N GLN A 110 -3.98 -9.24 -8.76
CA GLN A 110 -4.37 -9.08 -10.15
C GLN A 110 -3.13 -8.72 -10.96
N GLU A 111 -2.75 -9.55 -11.94
CA GLU A 111 -1.64 -9.25 -12.84
C GLU A 111 -1.97 -8.01 -13.68
N LEU A 112 -0.99 -7.12 -13.80
CA LEU A 112 -1.08 -5.92 -14.63
C LEU A 112 -0.54 -6.23 -16.01
N ASP A 113 -1.34 -5.96 -17.04
CA ASP A 113 -0.94 -6.12 -18.44
C ASP A 113 -0.09 -4.91 -18.87
N LEU A 114 1.22 -5.03 -18.70
CA LEU A 114 2.21 -3.97 -18.97
C LEU A 114 3.15 -4.38 -20.11
N THR A 115 3.45 -3.44 -20.99
CA THR A 115 4.57 -3.62 -21.94
C THR A 115 5.91 -3.65 -21.19
N THR A 116 6.97 -4.10 -21.86
CA THR A 116 8.32 -4.13 -21.28
C THR A 116 8.74 -2.74 -20.80
N GLU A 117 8.52 -1.71 -21.60
CA GLU A 117 8.85 -0.32 -21.27
C GLU A 117 8.08 0.16 -20.04
N GLN A 118 6.78 -0.15 -19.97
CA GLN A 118 5.93 0.19 -18.83
C GLN A 118 6.36 -0.52 -17.53
N LYS A 119 6.84 -1.77 -17.62
CA LYS A 119 7.39 -2.49 -16.46
C LYS A 119 8.62 -1.77 -15.90
N HIS A 120 9.58 -1.42 -16.76
CA HIS A 120 10.78 -0.69 -16.34
C HIS A 120 10.46 0.71 -15.81
N GLU A 121 9.52 1.41 -16.44
CA GLU A 121 9.04 2.72 -15.97
C GLU A 121 8.39 2.62 -14.58
N LEU A 122 7.46 1.66 -14.39
CA LEU A 122 6.76 1.48 -13.11
C LEU A 122 7.76 1.10 -12.00
N TYR A 123 8.71 0.21 -12.29
CA TYR A 123 9.73 -0.17 -11.31
C TYR A 123 10.60 1.01 -10.90
N THR A 124 11.00 1.85 -11.85
CA THR A 124 11.74 3.08 -11.59
C THR A 124 10.92 4.06 -10.74
N LYS A 125 9.63 4.24 -11.04
CA LYS A 125 8.72 5.08 -10.26
C LYS A 125 8.55 4.57 -8.83
N LEU A 126 8.43 3.24 -8.63
CA LEU A 126 8.33 2.62 -7.31
C LEU A 126 9.56 2.93 -6.45
N TRP A 127 10.76 2.73 -6.98
CA TRP A 127 11.99 3.02 -6.25
C TRP A 127 12.22 4.51 -6.02
N ASN A 128 11.85 5.37 -6.96
CA ASN A 128 11.88 6.81 -6.76
C ASN A 128 10.93 7.26 -5.64
N ASN A 129 9.74 6.65 -5.56
CA ASN A 129 8.79 6.92 -4.50
C ASN A 129 9.29 6.42 -3.13
N TYR A 130 10.08 5.33 -3.11
CA TYR A 130 10.64 4.76 -1.89
C TYR A 130 11.86 5.53 -1.35
N ARG A 131 12.43 6.48 -2.08
CA ARG A 131 13.54 7.31 -1.58
C ARG A 131 13.17 8.01 -0.27
N PRO A 132 14.13 8.19 0.66
CA PRO A 132 13.87 8.82 1.97
C PRO A 132 13.11 10.14 1.87
N GLU A 133 13.43 10.96 0.86
CA GLU A 133 12.79 12.26 0.62
C GLU A 133 11.35 12.17 0.10
N ASN A 134 10.94 11.02 -0.49
CA ASN A 134 9.65 10.86 -1.15
C ASN A 134 8.69 9.91 -0.43
N ARG A 135 9.21 8.98 0.37
CA ARG A 135 8.42 7.88 0.92
C ARG A 135 7.45 8.28 2.02
N LYS A 136 7.69 9.40 2.72
CA LYS A 136 6.80 9.93 3.75
C LYS A 136 5.74 10.82 3.15
N TYR A 137 4.49 10.68 3.62
CA TYR A 137 3.39 11.49 3.14
C TYR A 137 2.36 11.73 4.23
N ARG A 138 1.61 12.85 4.12
CA ARG A 138 0.48 13.14 4.97
C ARG A 138 -0.72 12.33 4.50
N TYR A 139 -1.15 11.38 5.33
CA TYR A 139 -2.30 10.55 5.02
C TYR A 139 -3.57 11.40 4.91
N ASN A 140 -4.29 11.20 3.82
CA ASN A 140 -5.64 11.73 3.64
C ASN A 140 -6.56 10.57 3.22
N PHE A 141 -7.56 10.32 4.03
CA PHE A 141 -8.47 9.19 3.88
C PHE A 141 -9.10 9.07 2.48
N ILE A 142 -9.32 10.18 1.78
CA ILE A 142 -9.97 10.19 0.46
C ILE A 142 -8.98 10.43 -0.67
N PHE A 143 -8.05 11.35 -0.51
CA PHE A 143 -7.24 11.84 -1.61
C PHE A 143 -5.82 11.29 -1.68
N ASP A 144 -5.25 10.85 -0.54
CA ASP A 144 -3.86 10.41 -0.47
C ASP A 144 -3.67 9.30 0.57
N ASN A 145 -3.82 8.06 0.13
CA ASN A 145 -3.83 6.89 1.00
C ASN A 145 -3.21 5.65 0.33
N CYS A 146 -3.22 4.53 1.03
CA CYS A 146 -2.66 3.26 0.57
C CYS A 146 -3.33 2.67 -0.69
N ALA A 147 -4.51 3.14 -1.07
CA ALA A 147 -5.19 2.73 -2.30
C ALA A 147 -4.99 3.72 -3.44
N THR A 148 -5.03 5.02 -3.15
CA THR A 148 -4.88 6.06 -4.20
C THR A 148 -3.47 6.15 -4.75
N ARG A 149 -2.44 5.95 -3.92
CA ARG A 149 -1.04 6.04 -4.35
C ARG A 149 -0.64 4.96 -5.36
N PRO A 150 -0.86 3.65 -5.12
CA PRO A 150 -0.58 2.63 -6.14
C PRO A 150 -1.40 2.84 -7.40
N TYR A 151 -2.67 3.24 -7.26
CA TYR A 151 -3.53 3.56 -8.40
C TYR A 151 -2.95 4.68 -9.26
N GLN A 152 -2.52 5.80 -8.67
CA GLN A 152 -1.91 6.92 -9.40
C GLN A 152 -0.64 6.51 -10.14
N LEU A 153 0.22 5.69 -9.52
CA LEU A 153 1.43 5.18 -10.17
C LEU A 153 1.10 4.29 -11.37
N ILE A 154 0.15 3.38 -11.22
CA ILE A 154 -0.29 2.50 -12.30
C ILE A 154 -0.86 3.33 -13.46
N ILE A 155 -1.81 4.22 -13.19
CA ILE A 155 -2.46 5.04 -14.23
C ILE A 155 -1.44 5.93 -14.95
N SER A 156 -0.50 6.54 -14.21
CA SER A 156 0.54 7.38 -14.82
C SER A 156 1.49 6.58 -15.73
N THR A 157 1.61 5.26 -15.52
CA THR A 157 2.42 4.37 -16.33
C THR A 157 1.68 3.92 -17.59
N TYR A 158 0.37 3.72 -17.50
CA TYR A 158 -0.45 3.40 -18.67
C TYR A 158 -0.65 4.59 -19.63
N ASN A 159 -0.29 5.82 -19.24
CA ASN A 159 -0.62 7.05 -19.99
C ASN A 159 -2.13 7.21 -20.29
N TYR A 160 -2.99 6.60 -19.48
CA TYR A 160 -4.43 6.73 -19.63
C TYR A 160 -4.92 8.08 -19.10
N LYS A 161 -5.53 8.87 -19.99
CA LYS A 161 -6.45 9.93 -19.54
C LYS A 161 -7.76 9.23 -19.18
N ILE A 162 -8.04 9.12 -17.89
CA ILE A 162 -9.34 8.61 -17.43
C ILE A 162 -10.38 9.65 -17.84
N SER A 163 -11.23 9.29 -18.79
CA SER A 163 -12.47 9.99 -19.01
C SER A 163 -13.38 9.68 -17.83
N THR A 164 -13.44 10.58 -16.86
CA THR A 164 -14.38 10.51 -15.75
C THR A 164 -15.77 10.89 -16.29
N ASN A 165 -16.43 9.92 -16.90
CA ASN A 165 -17.85 10.03 -17.21
C ASN A 165 -18.64 9.51 -16.00
N THR A 166 -18.40 10.09 -14.85
CA THR A 166 -19.17 9.84 -13.64
C THR A 166 -20.22 10.92 -13.51
N GLN A 167 -21.47 10.55 -13.61
CA GLN A 167 -22.53 11.28 -12.91
C GLN A 167 -22.08 11.32 -11.43
N GLN A 168 -21.60 12.47 -11.00
CA GLN A 168 -21.19 12.69 -9.62
C GLN A 168 -22.46 12.70 -8.78
N GLU A 169 -22.79 11.57 -8.16
CA GLU A 169 -23.57 11.63 -6.92
C GLU A 169 -22.75 12.46 -5.93
N GLN A 170 -23.34 13.52 -5.41
CA GLN A 170 -22.73 14.32 -4.33
C GLN A 170 -22.71 13.48 -3.05
N ILE A 171 -21.74 12.60 -2.94
CA ILE A 171 -21.48 11.80 -1.74
C ILE A 171 -20.57 12.64 -0.84
N THR A 172 -21.04 12.96 0.36
CA THR A 172 -20.22 13.67 1.35
C THR A 172 -19.23 12.73 2.04
N TYR A 173 -18.16 13.28 2.64
CA TYR A 173 -17.25 12.52 3.50
C TYR A 173 -17.98 11.77 4.61
N ARG A 174 -19.01 12.38 5.18
CA ARG A 174 -19.83 11.79 6.22
C ARG A 174 -20.56 10.54 5.71
N ASP A 175 -21.06 10.56 4.49
CA ASP A 175 -21.77 9.42 3.89
C ASP A 175 -20.82 8.24 3.67
N ILE A 176 -19.58 8.51 3.23
CA ILE A 176 -18.55 7.48 3.08
C ILE A 176 -18.18 6.90 4.45
N ILE A 177 -17.92 7.75 5.44
CA ILE A 177 -17.58 7.28 6.80
C ILE A 177 -18.72 6.45 7.38
N ASN A 178 -19.96 6.94 7.30
CA ASN A 178 -21.14 6.24 7.84
C ASN A 178 -21.37 4.88 7.15
N LYS A 179 -21.01 4.73 5.90
CA LYS A 179 -21.13 3.47 5.17
C LYS A 179 -20.17 2.38 5.69
N TYR A 180 -18.99 2.77 6.15
CA TYR A 180 -17.92 1.83 6.52
C TYR A 180 -17.64 1.77 8.01
N VAL A 181 -18.10 2.74 8.79
CA VAL A 181 -17.98 2.76 10.26
C VAL A 181 -19.36 2.57 10.87
N PRO A 182 -19.65 1.43 11.53
CA PRO A 182 -20.95 1.23 12.17
C PRO A 182 -21.20 2.32 13.21
N ILE A 183 -22.39 2.91 13.17
CA ILE A 183 -22.88 3.87 14.16
C ILE A 183 -22.95 3.12 15.51
N GLY A 184 -22.15 3.55 16.49
CA GLY A 184 -22.18 2.99 17.84
C GLY A 184 -20.85 2.62 18.47
N LEU A 185 -19.72 2.87 17.79
CA LEU A 185 -18.43 2.84 18.46
C LEU A 185 -18.19 4.19 19.16
N PRO A 186 -17.86 4.20 20.47
CA PRO A 186 -17.44 5.44 21.11
C PRO A 186 -16.17 5.94 20.42
N LEU A 187 -16.19 7.21 19.99
CA LEU A 187 -15.03 7.93 19.51
C LEU A 187 -14.07 8.21 20.66
#